data_7aa6cd8ef143ac3ac27b37d79088ddf1
#
_entry.id   7aa6cd8ef143ac3ac27b37d79088ddf1
#
_cell.length_a   1.000
_cell.length_b   1.000
_cell.length_c   1.000
_cell.angle_alpha   90.00
_cell.angle_beta   90.00
_cell.angle_gamma   90.00
#
_symmetry.space_group_name_H-M   'P 1'
#
loop_
_entity.id
_entity.type
_entity.pdbx_description
1 polymer ?
#
loop_
_entity_poly.entity_id
_entity_poly.type
_entity_poly.pdbx_seq_one_letter_code
_entity_poly.pdbx_strand_id
1 'polypeptide(L)'
;NGIMDEPPVKLAIRHGADQIEWRTEQEWPLARTQWTKMYFDIASATGTGPYQGSLVDKNPSKESSCTYAATGSGSMGSSSAASAQVMGGGIKPDMGIALFTPAMTEDMEITGPLSETFWVSSSSEDMDLFITMRHFDEAGQEIMETGQQGAPVPVAKGWLRVSHRELDQEKTLPYRPYHQHQRR
;
A
#
# COMPACT_ATOMS: atom_id res chain seq x y z
N ASN A 1 -8.39 15.57 -33.26
CA ASN A 1 -8.20 14.99 -31.91
C ASN A 1 -8.01 13.49 -32.05
N GLY A 2 -6.78 13.01 -32.35
CA GLY A 2 -6.50 11.60 -32.63
C GLY A 2 -6.51 10.65 -31.40
N ILE A 3 -7.16 11.03 -30.28
CA ILE A 3 -7.15 10.21 -29.06
C ILE A 3 -7.77 8.81 -29.25
N MET A 4 -8.70 8.68 -30.22
CA MET A 4 -9.31 7.39 -30.52
C MET A 4 -8.39 6.48 -31.35
N ASP A 5 -7.30 7.03 -31.88
CA ASP A 5 -6.28 6.28 -32.64
C ASP A 5 -5.14 5.81 -31.73
N GLU A 6 -5.12 6.28 -30.46
CA GLU A 6 -4.16 5.83 -29.46
C GLU A 6 -4.56 4.47 -28.88
N PRO A 7 -3.58 3.65 -28.43
CA PRO A 7 -3.86 2.43 -27.68
C PRO A 7 -4.71 2.71 -26.43
N PRO A 8 -5.66 1.83 -26.08
CA PRO A 8 -6.62 2.08 -25.02
C PRO A 8 -5.99 2.24 -23.64
N VAL A 9 -4.78 1.72 -23.42
CA VAL A 9 -4.06 1.81 -22.15
C VAL A 9 -2.62 2.23 -22.39
N LYS A 10 -2.17 3.23 -21.64
CA LYS A 10 -0.78 3.68 -21.62
C LYS A 10 -0.27 3.66 -20.18
N LEU A 11 0.71 2.83 -19.91
CA LEU A 11 1.29 2.61 -18.59
C LEU A 11 2.62 3.37 -18.45
N ALA A 12 2.81 3.96 -17.29
CA ALA A 12 4.08 4.49 -16.83
C ALA A 12 4.71 3.47 -15.88
N ILE A 13 5.60 2.63 -16.39
CA ILE A 13 6.35 1.69 -15.57
C ILE A 13 7.49 2.46 -14.91
N ARG A 14 7.54 2.42 -13.58
CA ARG A 14 8.47 3.21 -12.78
C ARG A 14 9.63 2.34 -12.32
N HIS A 15 10.84 2.82 -12.53
CA HIS A 15 12.08 2.18 -12.11
C HIS A 15 12.80 2.97 -11.00
N GLY A 16 12.13 3.92 -10.41
CA GLY A 16 12.64 4.88 -9.43
C GLY A 16 12.44 6.32 -9.89
N ALA A 17 12.91 7.28 -9.09
CA ALA A 17 12.73 8.70 -9.34
C ALA A 17 13.08 9.08 -10.78
N ASP A 18 12.12 9.63 -11.48
CA ASP A 18 12.24 10.16 -12.86
C ASP A 18 12.61 9.12 -13.94
N GLN A 19 12.70 7.83 -13.58
CA GLN A 19 12.93 6.76 -14.54
C GLN A 19 11.60 6.10 -14.91
N ILE A 20 11.02 6.52 -16.03
CA ILE A 20 9.71 6.04 -16.50
C ILE A 20 9.89 5.40 -17.87
N GLU A 21 9.48 4.16 -18.00
CA GLU A 21 9.27 3.46 -19.26
C GLU A 21 7.79 3.56 -19.64
N TRP A 22 7.49 4.10 -20.82
CA TRP A 22 6.14 4.14 -21.33
C TRP A 22 5.82 2.88 -22.12
N ARG A 23 4.76 2.18 -21.71
CA ARG A 23 4.28 0.97 -22.39
C ARG A 23 2.81 1.10 -22.74
N THR A 24 2.45 0.66 -23.93
CA THR A 24 1.05 0.64 -24.40
C THR A 24 0.49 -0.76 -24.31
N GLU A 25 -0.78 -0.86 -23.91
CA GLU A 25 -1.49 -2.13 -23.72
C GLU A 25 -2.89 -2.05 -24.31
N GLN A 26 -3.49 -3.21 -24.58
CA GLN A 26 -4.81 -3.28 -25.21
C GLN A 26 -5.95 -3.42 -24.20
N GLU A 27 -5.63 -3.71 -22.93
CA GLU A 27 -6.62 -3.95 -21.89
C GLU A 27 -6.08 -3.63 -20.49
N TRP A 28 -6.98 -3.43 -19.55
CA TRP A 28 -6.69 -3.28 -18.13
C TRP A 28 -7.79 -3.91 -17.27
N PRO A 29 -7.48 -4.73 -16.22
CA PRO A 29 -6.13 -5.23 -15.91
C PRO A 29 -5.53 -6.07 -17.05
N LEU A 30 -4.21 -6.22 -17.06
CA LEU A 30 -3.54 -7.00 -18.10
C LEU A 30 -3.90 -8.47 -17.99
N ALA A 31 -4.26 -9.13 -19.10
CA ALA A 31 -4.60 -10.57 -19.11
C ALA A 31 -3.47 -11.45 -18.58
N ARG A 32 -2.22 -11.02 -18.77
CA ARG A 32 -1.04 -11.74 -18.28
C ARG A 32 -0.72 -11.51 -16.79
N THR A 33 -1.51 -10.70 -16.08
CA THR A 33 -1.28 -10.44 -14.64
C THR A 33 -1.41 -11.75 -13.87
N GLN A 34 -0.37 -12.08 -13.12
CA GLN A 34 -0.36 -13.18 -12.17
C GLN A 34 -0.74 -12.66 -10.78
N TRP A 35 -1.97 -12.97 -10.35
CA TRP A 35 -2.48 -12.58 -9.05
C TRP A 35 -1.81 -13.39 -7.95
N THR A 36 -0.71 -12.87 -7.41
CA THR A 36 0.11 -13.53 -6.41
C THR A 36 -0.35 -13.15 -5.01
N LYS A 37 -0.63 -14.14 -4.18
CA LYS A 37 -0.97 -13.94 -2.77
C LYS A 37 0.30 -13.99 -1.92
N MET A 38 0.40 -13.03 -1.02
CA MET A 38 1.40 -13.02 0.04
C MET A 38 0.70 -12.93 1.40
N TYR A 39 1.35 -13.46 2.41
CA TYR A 39 0.79 -13.56 3.75
C TYR A 39 1.66 -12.80 4.74
N PHE A 40 1.03 -12.29 5.78
CA PHE A 40 1.69 -11.60 6.87
C PHE A 40 2.23 -12.62 7.87
N ASP A 41 3.53 -12.60 8.11
CA ASP A 41 4.19 -13.38 9.15
C ASP A 41 4.86 -12.43 10.15
N ILE A 42 4.22 -12.28 11.30
CA ILE A 42 4.68 -11.39 12.36
C ILE A 42 4.50 -12.08 13.72
N ALA A 43 5.49 -11.98 14.57
CA ALA A 43 5.38 -12.48 15.93
C ALA A 43 4.30 -11.71 16.71
N SER A 44 3.49 -12.43 17.50
CA SER A 44 2.49 -11.79 18.36
C SER A 44 3.16 -10.86 19.36
N ALA A 45 2.67 -9.62 19.43
CA ALA A 45 3.23 -8.60 20.30
C ALA A 45 2.17 -7.61 20.79
N THR A 46 2.44 -7.01 21.94
CA THR A 46 1.61 -5.95 22.52
C THR A 46 2.52 -4.87 23.07
N GLY A 47 2.23 -3.62 22.77
CA GLY A 47 3.04 -2.50 23.27
C GLY A 47 2.92 -1.27 22.38
N THR A 48 3.98 -0.49 22.28
CA THR A 48 3.97 0.77 21.54
C THR A 48 4.39 0.63 20.08
N GLY A 49 4.86 -0.57 19.63
CA GLY A 49 5.53 -0.73 18.35
C GLY A 49 6.88 0.02 18.30
N PRO A 50 7.53 0.16 17.15
CA PRO A 50 7.13 -0.44 15.88
C PRO A 50 7.33 -1.97 15.86
N TYR A 51 6.57 -2.65 15.04
CA TYR A 51 6.70 -4.08 14.82
C TYR A 51 7.19 -4.38 13.42
N GLN A 52 8.02 -5.41 13.30
CA GLN A 52 8.53 -5.89 12.01
C GLN A 52 8.17 -7.35 11.81
N GLY A 53 7.88 -7.72 10.58
CA GLY A 53 7.58 -9.06 10.15
C GLY A 53 7.94 -9.27 8.69
N SER A 54 7.47 -10.37 8.14
CA SER A 54 7.75 -10.78 6.78
C SER A 54 6.47 -10.87 5.94
N LEU A 55 6.60 -10.60 4.65
CA LEU A 55 5.65 -11.00 3.64
C LEU A 55 6.15 -12.32 3.04
N VAL A 56 5.35 -13.37 3.16
CA VAL A 56 5.72 -14.73 2.77
C VAL A 56 4.73 -15.30 1.76
N ASP A 57 5.18 -16.26 0.97
CA ASP A 57 4.38 -16.92 -0.09
C ASP A 57 3.45 -18.00 0.48
N LYS A 58 3.69 -18.46 1.71
CA LYS A 58 2.90 -19.51 2.36
C LYS A 58 2.21 -18.99 3.59
N ASN A 59 0.96 -19.39 3.78
CA ASN A 59 0.20 -19.03 4.95
C ASN A 59 0.90 -19.54 6.23
N PRO A 60 1.24 -18.67 7.18
CA PRO A 60 1.81 -19.08 8.46
C PRO A 60 0.91 -20.08 9.19
N SER A 61 1.51 -21.09 9.81
CA SER A 61 0.77 -22.15 10.50
C SER A 61 0.19 -21.72 11.85
N LYS A 62 0.61 -20.58 12.36
CA LYS A 62 0.16 -20.03 13.65
C LYS A 62 -0.47 -18.65 13.41
N GLU A 63 -1.62 -18.46 14.04
CA GLU A 63 -2.20 -17.13 14.14
C GLU A 63 -1.35 -16.25 15.05
N SER A 64 -1.21 -14.99 14.67
CA SER A 64 -0.49 -13.98 15.44
C SER A 64 -1.26 -12.67 15.46
N SER A 65 -1.01 -11.85 16.46
CA SER A 65 -1.59 -10.52 16.54
C SER A 65 -0.59 -9.51 17.10
N CYS A 66 -0.64 -8.29 16.58
CA CYS A 66 0.10 -7.17 17.13
C CYS A 66 -0.84 -6.06 17.57
N THR A 67 -0.62 -5.57 18.77
CA THR A 67 -1.39 -4.46 19.32
C THR A 67 -0.44 -3.30 19.63
N TYR A 68 -0.72 -2.13 19.11
CA TYR A 68 0.07 -0.91 19.32
C TYR A 68 -0.82 0.32 19.51
N ALA A 69 -0.28 1.33 20.16
CA ALA A 69 -0.95 2.62 20.26
C ALA A 69 -0.84 3.38 18.94
N ALA A 70 -1.97 3.55 18.28
CA ALA A 70 -2.05 4.29 17.02
C ALA A 70 -1.92 5.82 17.19
N THR A 71 -1.96 6.30 18.41
CA THR A 71 -1.63 7.68 18.76
C THR A 71 -0.12 7.84 18.63
N GLY A 72 0.33 8.08 17.41
CA GLY A 72 1.72 8.27 17.11
C GLY A 72 2.36 9.22 18.10
N SER A 73 3.49 8.84 18.62
CA SER A 73 4.32 9.60 19.56
C SER A 73 4.90 10.90 18.98
N GLY A 74 4.50 11.26 17.81
CA GLY A 74 4.70 12.57 17.25
C GLY A 74 3.38 13.31 17.42
N SER A 75 3.32 14.27 18.32
CA SER A 75 2.44 15.41 18.18
C SER A 75 2.55 15.91 16.73
N MET A 76 1.83 15.24 15.86
CA MET A 76 1.56 15.77 14.53
C MET A 76 0.63 16.93 14.77
N GLY A 77 1.24 18.04 15.20
CA GLY A 77 0.55 19.30 15.31
C GLY A 77 -0.20 19.52 14.00
N SER A 78 -1.35 20.14 14.09
CA SER A 78 -2.24 20.49 12.96
C SER A 78 -1.58 21.45 11.94
N SER A 79 -0.29 21.30 11.70
CA SER A 79 0.42 22.09 10.71
C SER A 79 0.19 21.50 9.30
N SER A 80 0.05 22.36 8.33
CA SER A 80 -0.03 21.98 6.91
C SER A 80 1.13 21.10 6.46
N ALA A 81 2.29 21.19 7.13
CA ALA A 81 3.45 20.35 6.90
C ALA A 81 3.23 18.89 7.32
N ALA A 82 2.53 18.64 8.46
CA ALA A 82 2.20 17.29 8.89
C ALA A 82 1.22 16.62 7.93
N SER A 83 0.23 17.36 7.45
CA SER A 83 -0.72 16.86 6.44
C SER A 83 0.00 16.53 5.13
N ALA A 84 0.95 17.34 4.69
CA ALA A 84 1.75 17.09 3.50
C ALA A 84 2.65 15.85 3.66
N GLN A 85 3.22 15.62 4.85
CA GLN A 85 4.01 14.42 5.13
C GLN A 85 3.16 13.14 5.08
N VAL A 86 1.97 13.15 5.68
CA VAL A 86 1.06 12.01 5.61
C VAL A 86 0.60 11.75 4.18
N MET A 87 0.21 12.79 3.47
CA MET A 87 -0.19 12.69 2.06
C MET A 87 0.98 12.34 1.14
N GLY A 88 2.18 12.78 1.47
CA GLY A 88 3.41 12.43 0.77
C GLY A 88 3.94 11.03 1.05
N GLY A 89 3.32 10.27 1.94
CA GLY A 89 3.82 8.94 2.32
C GLY A 89 4.98 8.98 3.32
N GLY A 90 5.19 10.12 3.98
CA GLY A 90 6.28 10.36 4.94
C GLY A 90 6.10 9.67 6.30
N ILE A 91 5.28 8.62 6.39
CA ILE A 91 5.25 7.76 7.57
C ILE A 91 6.54 6.95 7.57
N LYS A 92 7.36 7.18 8.58
CA LYS A 92 8.61 6.44 8.72
C LYS A 92 8.33 4.95 8.91
N PRO A 93 9.21 4.05 8.42
CA PRO A 93 9.08 2.61 8.63
C PRO A 93 9.08 2.17 10.09
N ASP A 94 9.43 3.07 11.01
CA ASP A 94 9.47 2.87 12.46
C ASP A 94 8.13 3.12 13.16
N MET A 95 7.05 3.38 12.42
CA MET A 95 5.71 3.56 12.98
C MET A 95 4.78 2.40 12.54
N GLY A 96 4.09 1.82 13.52
CA GLY A 96 3.10 0.76 13.25
C GLY A 96 3.73 -0.60 12.95
N ILE A 97 3.34 -1.21 11.85
CA ILE A 97 3.79 -2.54 11.42
C ILE A 97 4.45 -2.42 10.05
N ALA A 98 5.67 -2.92 9.93
CA ALA A 98 6.39 -3.02 8.67
C ALA A 98 6.61 -4.49 8.31
N LEU A 99 6.27 -4.86 7.08
CA LEU A 99 6.40 -6.22 6.57
C LEU A 99 7.33 -6.20 5.36
N PHE A 100 8.32 -7.09 5.36
CA PHE A 100 9.34 -7.14 4.32
C PHE A 100 9.28 -8.47 3.57
N THR A 101 9.42 -8.43 2.26
CA THR A 101 9.78 -9.62 1.50
C THR A 101 11.25 -9.96 1.74
N PRO A 102 11.68 -11.21 1.55
CA PRO A 102 13.09 -11.49 1.30
C PRO A 102 13.62 -10.67 0.11
N ALA A 103 14.92 -10.49 0.03
CA ALA A 103 15.52 -9.90 -1.16
C ALA A 103 15.10 -10.69 -2.40
N MET A 104 14.74 -9.99 -3.46
CA MET A 104 14.35 -10.63 -4.72
C MET A 104 15.58 -11.27 -5.36
N THR A 105 15.41 -12.49 -5.86
CA THR A 105 16.47 -13.24 -6.56
C THR A 105 16.41 -13.05 -8.07
N GLU A 106 15.32 -12.47 -8.56
CA GLU A 106 15.07 -12.20 -9.97
C GLU A 106 14.34 -10.86 -10.08
N ASP A 107 14.42 -10.24 -11.25
CA ASP A 107 13.69 -9.01 -11.54
C ASP A 107 12.19 -9.28 -11.44
N MET A 108 11.47 -8.40 -10.73
CA MET A 108 10.03 -8.49 -10.54
C MET A 108 9.36 -7.19 -10.95
N GLU A 109 8.38 -7.30 -11.81
CA GLU A 109 7.48 -6.19 -12.14
C GLU A 109 6.17 -6.33 -11.36
N ILE A 110 5.78 -5.30 -10.62
CA ILE A 110 4.48 -5.19 -9.95
C ILE A 110 3.68 -4.12 -10.69
N THR A 111 2.79 -4.56 -11.57
CA THR A 111 1.95 -3.69 -12.38
C THR A 111 0.51 -4.15 -12.31
N GLY A 112 -0.30 -3.42 -11.59
CA GLY A 112 -1.71 -3.76 -11.39
C GLY A 112 -2.26 -3.32 -10.06
N PRO A 113 -3.52 -3.61 -9.78
CA PRO A 113 -4.16 -3.34 -8.49
C PRO A 113 -3.53 -4.17 -7.38
N LEU A 114 -3.36 -3.55 -6.22
CA LEU A 114 -2.97 -4.19 -4.96
C LEU A 114 -4.18 -4.21 -4.03
N SER A 115 -4.39 -5.32 -3.36
CA SER A 115 -5.42 -5.44 -2.33
C SER A 115 -4.87 -6.13 -1.10
N GLU A 116 -5.31 -5.69 0.07
CA GLU A 116 -4.90 -6.25 1.34
C GLU A 116 -6.13 -6.55 2.19
N THR A 117 -6.05 -7.62 2.97
CA THR A 117 -7.12 -8.03 3.89
C THR A 117 -6.56 -8.11 5.30
N PHE A 118 -7.15 -7.34 6.20
CA PHE A 118 -6.78 -7.31 7.61
C PHE A 118 -7.93 -7.73 8.51
N TRP A 119 -7.60 -8.41 9.59
CA TRP A 119 -8.46 -8.56 10.74
C TRP A 119 -8.02 -7.55 11.79
N VAL A 120 -8.87 -6.58 12.08
CA VAL A 120 -8.52 -5.46 12.94
C VAL A 120 -9.52 -5.25 14.05
N SER A 121 -9.04 -4.76 15.19
CA SER A 121 -9.86 -4.28 16.29
C SER A 121 -9.28 -2.96 16.82
N SER A 122 -10.10 -2.14 17.43
CA SER A 122 -9.70 -0.86 18.01
C SER A 122 -10.39 -0.64 19.34
N SER A 123 -9.75 0.12 20.21
CA SER A 123 -10.37 0.68 21.42
C SER A 123 -11.24 1.90 21.13
N SER A 124 -11.15 2.45 19.91
CA SER A 124 -11.99 3.56 19.42
C SER A 124 -13.18 3.03 18.66
N GLU A 125 -14.23 3.84 18.52
CA GLU A 125 -15.46 3.50 17.76
C GLU A 125 -15.17 3.29 16.28
N ASP A 126 -14.15 3.96 15.73
CA ASP A 126 -13.70 3.82 14.34
C ASP A 126 -12.19 4.03 14.27
N MET A 127 -11.59 3.66 13.13
CA MET A 127 -10.17 3.84 12.88
C MET A 127 -9.89 4.03 11.39
N ASP A 128 -8.80 4.71 11.09
CA ASP A 128 -8.27 4.86 9.73
C ASP A 128 -7.03 3.98 9.56
N LEU A 129 -7.00 3.21 8.48
CA LEU A 129 -5.84 2.42 8.05
C LEU A 129 -5.11 3.16 6.95
N PHE A 130 -3.80 3.25 7.08
CA PHE A 130 -2.89 3.79 6.07
C PHE A 130 -1.87 2.72 5.72
N ILE A 131 -1.77 2.43 4.45
CA ILE A 131 -0.89 1.39 3.92
C ILE A 131 0.06 2.05 2.94
N THR A 132 1.33 1.68 3.02
CA THR A 132 2.37 2.22 2.15
C THR A 132 3.21 1.07 1.62
N MET A 133 3.28 0.94 0.31
CA MET A 133 4.22 0.05 -0.35
C MET A 133 5.52 0.80 -0.61
N ARG A 134 6.63 0.18 -0.27
CA ARG A 134 7.98 0.74 -0.40
C ARG A 134 8.87 -0.22 -1.17
N HIS A 135 9.83 0.34 -1.87
CA HIS A 135 10.80 -0.37 -2.64
C HIS A 135 12.19 0.00 -2.15
N PHE A 136 13.05 -0.99 -1.96
CA PHE A 136 14.42 -0.81 -1.48
C PHE A 136 15.39 -1.46 -2.45
N ASP A 137 16.52 -0.83 -2.64
CA ASP A 137 17.65 -1.39 -3.40
C ASP A 137 18.42 -2.44 -2.59
N GLU A 138 19.46 -3.02 -3.21
CA GLU A 138 20.34 -4.01 -2.57
C GLU A 138 21.09 -3.47 -1.35
N ALA A 139 21.31 -2.16 -1.29
CA ALA A 139 21.95 -1.48 -0.16
C ALA A 139 20.97 -1.14 0.97
N GLY A 140 19.67 -1.45 0.80
CA GLY A 140 18.61 -1.11 1.74
C GLY A 140 18.23 0.36 1.71
N GLN A 141 18.55 1.08 0.63
CA GLN A 141 18.10 2.45 0.44
C GLN A 141 16.73 2.44 -0.23
N GLU A 142 15.81 3.24 0.30
CA GLU A 142 14.47 3.36 -0.28
C GLU A 142 14.55 4.07 -1.64
N ILE A 143 14.00 3.42 -2.66
CA ILE A 143 13.81 4.01 -3.98
C ILE A 143 12.48 4.76 -3.96
N MET A 144 12.56 6.08 -4.03
CA MET A 144 11.41 6.96 -3.99
C MET A 144 10.98 7.35 -5.40
N GLU A 145 9.71 7.60 -5.56
CA GLU A 145 9.13 8.18 -6.76
C GLU A 145 9.01 9.70 -6.64
N THR A 146 8.91 10.39 -7.76
CA THR A 146 8.63 11.82 -7.78
C THR A 146 7.13 12.06 -7.67
N GLY A 147 6.72 12.61 -6.56
CA GLY A 147 5.34 12.99 -6.28
C GLY A 147 4.99 14.39 -6.77
N GLN A 148 3.83 14.86 -6.33
CA GLN A 148 3.36 16.20 -6.63
C GLN A 148 4.37 17.25 -6.12
N GLN A 149 4.64 18.26 -6.93
CA GLN A 149 5.59 19.34 -6.64
C GLN A 149 7.04 18.86 -6.43
N GLY A 150 7.41 17.70 -6.98
CA GLY A 150 8.76 17.17 -6.87
C GLY A 150 9.12 16.54 -5.52
N ALA A 151 8.16 16.43 -4.60
CA ALA A 151 8.42 15.79 -3.31
C ALA A 151 8.61 14.27 -3.48
N PRO A 152 9.58 13.65 -2.78
CA PRO A 152 9.75 12.20 -2.83
C PRO A 152 8.56 11.50 -2.18
N VAL A 153 8.05 10.46 -2.83
CA VAL A 153 6.92 9.65 -2.37
C VAL A 153 7.22 8.16 -2.53
N PRO A 154 6.63 7.28 -1.71
CA PRO A 154 6.75 5.84 -1.90
C PRO A 154 6.02 5.37 -3.17
N VAL A 155 6.29 4.14 -3.59
CA VAL A 155 5.76 3.54 -4.82
C VAL A 155 4.24 3.55 -4.88
N ALA A 156 3.58 3.12 -3.81
CA ALA A 156 2.13 3.14 -3.71
C ALA A 156 1.66 3.36 -2.28
N LYS A 157 0.45 3.88 -2.15
CA LYS A 157 -0.22 4.09 -0.86
C LYS A 157 -1.72 3.92 -1.00
N GLY A 158 -2.33 3.46 0.07
CA GLY A 158 -3.78 3.36 0.20
C GLY A 158 -4.22 3.71 1.62
N TRP A 159 -5.49 4.03 1.76
CA TRP A 159 -6.10 4.27 3.05
C TRP A 159 -7.57 3.90 3.03
N LEU A 160 -8.07 3.48 4.18
CA LEU A 160 -9.47 3.14 4.36
C LEU A 160 -9.90 3.46 5.79
N ARG A 161 -11.01 4.16 5.94
CA ARG A 161 -11.74 4.23 7.20
C ARG A 161 -12.50 2.92 7.41
N VAL A 162 -12.29 2.26 8.55
CA VAL A 162 -12.80 0.91 8.78
C VAL A 162 -14.33 0.84 8.77
N SER A 163 -15.03 1.90 9.21
CA SER A 163 -16.49 1.98 9.06
C SER A 163 -16.97 1.95 7.60
N HIS A 164 -16.12 2.26 6.64
CA HIS A 164 -16.43 2.20 5.20
C HIS A 164 -15.96 0.90 4.51
N ARG A 165 -15.63 -0.14 5.28
CA ARG A 165 -15.09 -1.40 4.75
C ARG A 165 -16.05 -2.23 3.91
N GLU A 166 -17.36 -2.05 4.13
CA GLU A 166 -18.38 -2.84 3.44
C GLU A 166 -18.37 -2.57 1.94
N LEU A 167 -18.41 -3.63 1.16
CA LEU A 167 -18.42 -3.55 -0.30
C LEU A 167 -19.84 -3.70 -0.85
N ASP A 168 -20.14 -2.91 -1.85
CA ASP A 168 -21.29 -3.11 -2.72
C ASP A 168 -20.96 -4.26 -3.67
N GLN A 169 -21.59 -5.41 -3.46
CA GLN A 169 -21.29 -6.64 -4.20
C GLN A 169 -21.69 -6.56 -5.68
N GLU A 170 -22.63 -5.72 -6.03
CA GLU A 170 -23.07 -5.56 -7.42
C GLU A 170 -22.12 -4.67 -8.23
N LYS A 171 -21.46 -3.70 -7.57
CA LYS A 171 -20.57 -2.74 -8.22
C LYS A 171 -19.10 -3.07 -8.09
N THR A 172 -18.75 -3.92 -7.13
CA THR A 172 -17.36 -4.28 -6.87
C THR A 172 -16.83 -5.24 -7.93
N LEU A 173 -15.67 -4.92 -8.46
CA LEU A 173 -14.87 -5.81 -9.29
C LEU A 173 -13.61 -6.22 -8.53
N PRO A 174 -12.99 -7.38 -8.83
CA PRO A 174 -11.79 -7.85 -8.13
C PRO A 174 -10.64 -6.82 -8.09
N TYR A 175 -10.54 -5.97 -9.09
CA TYR A 175 -9.53 -4.93 -9.23
C TYR A 175 -10.04 -3.51 -8.94
N ARG A 176 -11.31 -3.36 -8.60
CA ARG A 176 -11.96 -2.07 -8.32
C ARG A 176 -13.03 -2.25 -7.27
N PRO A 177 -12.67 -2.28 -5.99
CA PRO A 177 -13.63 -2.35 -4.90
C PRO A 177 -14.51 -1.09 -4.90
N TYR A 178 -15.78 -1.26 -4.63
CA TYR A 178 -16.73 -0.16 -4.44
C TYR A 178 -17.25 -0.20 -3.01
N HIS A 179 -16.71 0.67 -2.17
CA HIS A 179 -17.06 0.75 -0.76
C HIS A 179 -18.40 1.47 -0.56
N GLN A 180 -19.22 0.93 0.32
CA GLN A 180 -20.45 1.58 0.76
C GLN A 180 -20.11 2.66 1.79
N HIS A 181 -20.61 3.88 1.58
CA HIS A 181 -20.44 5.00 2.49
C HIS A 181 -21.63 5.18 3.43
N GLN A 182 -22.18 4.08 3.93
CA GLN A 182 -23.26 4.15 4.90
C GLN A 182 -22.67 4.38 6.30
N ARG A 183 -23.13 5.46 6.94
CA ARG A 183 -22.88 5.66 8.36
C ARG A 183 -23.66 4.59 9.13
N ARG A 184 -22.96 3.79 9.90
CA ARG A 184 -23.58 2.93 10.93
C ARG A 184 -23.55 3.64 12.27
#